data_7dfb495b410ddf6e027791b932112104
#
_entry.id   7dfb495b410ddf6e027791b932112104
#
_cell.length_a   1.000
_cell.length_b   1.000
_cell.length_c   1.000
_cell.angle_alpha   90.00
_cell.angle_beta   90.00
_cell.angle_gamma   90.00
#
_symmetry.space_group_name_H-M   'P 1'
#
loop_
_entity.id
_entity.type
_entity.pdbx_description
1 polymer ?
#
loop_
_entity_poly.entity_id
_entity_poly.type
_entity_poly.pdbx_seq_one_letter_code
_entity_poly.pdbx_strand_id
1 'polypeptide(L)'
;MEVDIHTEDLDNHIGTPLAEKLRSELELIDGVYPEFNVDDYLKGELAPVFFGSALNNFGVQELLDCFVEIAPSPRPVQAEEREVQPEEPKFTGFVFKITANIDPNHRSCVAFCKVCSGKFYP
;
A
#
# COMPACT_ATOMS: atom_id res chain seq x y z
N MET A 1 21.71 5.86 5.65
CA MET A 1 22.93 5.51 4.90
C MET A 1 22.47 4.65 3.74
N GLU A 2 22.70 5.10 2.55
CA GLU A 2 22.42 4.35 1.32
C GLU A 2 23.71 3.67 0.88
N VAL A 3 23.60 2.41 0.48
CA VAL A 3 24.73 1.62 -0.03
C VAL A 3 24.30 1.01 -1.34
N ASP A 4 25.09 1.22 -2.37
CA ASP A 4 24.85 0.58 -3.66
C ASP A 4 25.20 -0.91 -3.58
N ILE A 5 24.22 -1.75 -3.97
CA ILE A 5 24.33 -3.22 -3.90
C ILE A 5 25.41 -3.79 -4.81
N HIS A 6 25.82 -3.05 -5.85
CA HIS A 6 26.81 -3.48 -6.83
C HIS A 6 28.24 -3.08 -6.47
N THR A 7 28.43 -2.37 -5.35
CA THR A 7 29.75 -1.93 -4.90
C THR A 7 30.30 -2.82 -3.79
N GLU A 8 31.63 -2.75 -3.60
CA GLU A 8 32.32 -3.43 -2.49
C GLU A 8 31.94 -2.87 -1.10
N ASP A 9 31.30 -1.70 -1.06
CA ASP A 9 30.82 -1.12 0.21
C ASP A 9 29.79 -2.01 0.89
N LEU A 10 28.94 -2.70 0.13
CA LEU A 10 28.01 -3.66 0.68
C LEU A 10 28.73 -4.82 1.38
N ASP A 11 29.79 -5.36 0.72
CA ASP A 11 30.60 -6.45 1.27
C ASP A 11 31.28 -6.06 2.58
N ASN A 12 31.73 -4.80 2.68
CA ASN A 12 32.34 -4.27 3.89
C ASN A 12 31.33 -4.10 5.05
N HIS A 13 30.04 -3.87 4.74
CA HIS A 13 29.00 -3.64 5.76
C HIS A 13 28.37 -4.93 6.28
N ILE A 14 28.10 -5.90 5.42
CA ILE A 14 27.36 -7.14 5.79
C ILE A 14 28.17 -8.41 5.61
N GLY A 15 29.39 -8.31 5.07
CA GLY A 15 30.27 -9.44 4.73
C GLY A 15 29.96 -10.04 3.36
N THR A 16 31.02 -10.48 2.67
CA THR A 16 30.95 -11.00 1.30
C THR A 16 29.91 -12.11 1.09
N PRO A 17 29.77 -13.12 1.99
CA PRO A 17 28.79 -14.20 1.76
C PRO A 17 27.34 -13.73 1.73
N LEU A 18 26.99 -12.76 2.58
CA LEU A 18 25.63 -12.18 2.59
C LEU A 18 25.41 -11.25 1.42
N ALA A 19 26.40 -10.47 1.02
CA ALA A 19 26.35 -9.59 -0.12
C ALA A 19 26.17 -10.38 -1.44
N GLU A 20 26.91 -11.44 -1.64
CA GLU A 20 26.76 -12.33 -2.79
C GLU A 20 25.38 -12.99 -2.84
N LYS A 21 24.90 -13.48 -1.69
CA LYS A 21 23.54 -14.04 -1.60
C LYS A 21 22.49 -13.04 -1.97
N LEU A 22 22.55 -11.82 -1.44
CA LEU A 22 21.61 -10.75 -1.75
C LEU A 22 21.62 -10.40 -3.25
N ARG A 23 22.80 -10.26 -3.85
CA ARG A 23 22.94 -10.00 -5.30
C ARG A 23 22.31 -11.11 -6.14
N SER A 24 22.57 -12.36 -5.79
CA SER A 24 22.01 -13.53 -6.49
C SER A 24 20.48 -13.61 -6.37
N GLU A 25 19.92 -13.30 -5.20
CA GLU A 25 18.48 -13.28 -4.99
C GLU A 25 17.80 -12.13 -5.74
N LEU A 26 18.42 -10.96 -5.82
CA LEU A 26 17.91 -9.81 -6.59
C LEU A 26 17.96 -10.09 -8.09
N GLU A 27 19.07 -10.67 -8.60
CA GLU A 27 19.17 -11.07 -10.01
C GLU A 27 18.06 -12.07 -10.40
N LEU A 28 17.74 -13.01 -9.48
CA LEU A 28 16.64 -13.95 -9.70
C LEU A 28 15.28 -13.23 -9.73
N ILE A 29 15.05 -12.26 -8.86
CA ILE A 29 13.82 -11.46 -8.83
C ILE A 29 13.68 -10.67 -10.13
N ASP A 30 14.72 -9.96 -10.54
CA ASP A 30 14.73 -9.17 -11.78
C ASP A 30 14.49 -10.02 -13.04
N GLY A 31 14.92 -11.29 -13.01
CA GLY A 31 14.68 -12.23 -14.11
C GLY A 31 13.28 -12.84 -14.15
N VAL A 32 12.54 -12.82 -13.05
CA VAL A 32 11.23 -13.51 -12.91
C VAL A 32 10.07 -12.53 -12.88
N TYR A 33 10.22 -11.38 -12.23
CA TYR A 33 9.17 -10.40 -12.08
C TYR A 33 9.22 -9.34 -13.18
N PRO A 34 8.06 -8.83 -13.64
CA PRO A 34 8.02 -7.70 -14.56
C PRO A 34 8.51 -6.43 -13.86
N GLU A 35 9.01 -5.49 -14.65
CA GLU A 35 9.31 -4.14 -14.17
C GLU A 35 8.06 -3.51 -13.54
N PHE A 36 8.27 -2.72 -12.46
CA PHE A 36 7.19 -2.02 -11.79
C PHE A 36 6.52 -1.03 -12.74
N ASN A 37 5.21 -1.15 -12.86
CA ASN A 37 4.39 -0.28 -13.68
C ASN A 37 3.21 0.25 -12.84
N VAL A 38 3.03 1.57 -12.81
CA VAL A 38 1.97 2.23 -12.06
C VAL A 38 0.58 1.83 -12.54
N ASP A 39 0.40 1.60 -13.85
CA ASP A 39 -0.91 1.18 -14.40
C ASP A 39 -1.31 -0.20 -13.89
N ASP A 40 -0.37 -1.13 -13.77
CA ASP A 40 -0.63 -2.48 -13.26
C ASP A 40 -0.85 -2.46 -11.74
N TYR A 41 -0.14 -1.59 -11.01
CA TYR A 41 -0.43 -1.31 -9.61
C TYR A 41 -1.86 -0.77 -9.45
N LEU A 42 -2.27 0.17 -10.27
CA LEU A 42 -3.60 0.76 -10.23
C LEU A 42 -4.72 -0.22 -10.61
N LYS A 43 -4.45 -1.25 -11.39
CA LYS A 43 -5.38 -2.36 -11.68
C LYS A 43 -5.40 -3.41 -10.56
N GLY A 44 -4.43 -3.39 -9.65
CA GLY A 44 -4.27 -4.39 -8.59
C GLY A 44 -3.58 -5.68 -9.06
N GLU A 45 -2.90 -5.64 -10.20
CA GLU A 45 -2.16 -6.76 -10.78
C GLU A 45 -0.75 -6.87 -10.20
N LEU A 46 -0.20 -5.74 -9.71
CA LEU A 46 1.13 -5.63 -9.13
C LEU A 46 1.10 -4.80 -7.84
N ALA A 47 1.95 -5.13 -6.88
CA ALA A 47 2.12 -4.36 -5.66
C ALA A 47 3.60 -4.16 -5.36
N PRO A 48 4.07 -2.92 -5.11
CA PRO A 48 5.43 -2.68 -4.65
C PRO A 48 5.60 -3.18 -3.22
N VAL A 49 6.75 -3.77 -2.92
CA VAL A 49 7.09 -4.28 -1.59
C VAL A 49 8.25 -3.47 -1.02
N PHE A 50 8.07 -3.02 0.21
CA PHE A 50 9.07 -2.26 0.96
C PHE A 50 9.45 -3.01 2.23
N PHE A 51 10.75 -3.08 2.50
CA PHE A 51 11.26 -3.59 3.76
C PHE A 51 11.56 -2.42 4.69
N GLY A 52 10.97 -2.45 5.87
CA GLY A 52 11.16 -1.35 6.81
C GLY A 52 10.88 -1.72 8.25
N SER A 53 11.32 -0.86 9.14
CA SER A 53 11.03 -0.92 10.57
C SER A 53 10.70 0.47 11.09
N ALA A 54 9.44 0.70 11.44
CA ALA A 54 9.01 1.96 12.03
C ALA A 54 9.71 2.24 13.38
N LEU A 55 9.98 1.18 14.16
CA LEU A 55 10.68 1.30 15.44
C LEU A 55 12.11 1.80 15.27
N ASN A 56 12.80 1.37 14.22
CA ASN A 56 14.18 1.74 13.92
C ASN A 56 14.29 2.89 12.91
N ASN A 57 13.15 3.43 12.48
CA ASN A 57 13.07 4.50 11.48
C ASN A 57 13.85 4.16 10.17
N PHE A 58 13.68 2.93 9.68
CA PHE A 58 14.32 2.39 8.50
C PHE A 58 13.27 2.07 7.43
N GLY A 59 13.49 2.45 6.17
CA GLY A 59 12.64 2.15 5.02
C GLY A 59 11.27 2.84 5.01
N VAL A 60 10.96 3.67 6.02
CA VAL A 60 9.66 4.35 6.15
C VAL A 60 9.54 5.51 5.18
N GLN A 61 10.62 6.25 4.98
CA GLN A 61 10.64 7.40 4.07
C GLN A 61 10.43 6.93 2.63
N GLU A 62 11.15 5.91 2.19
CA GLU A 62 11.08 5.34 0.85
C GLU A 62 9.66 4.83 0.53
N LEU A 63 9.01 4.19 1.52
CA LEU A 63 7.60 3.78 1.39
C LEU A 63 6.68 5.00 1.22
N LEU A 64 6.85 6.05 2.04
CA LEU A 64 6.00 7.23 1.99
C LEU A 64 6.21 8.03 0.71
N ASP A 65 7.44 8.19 0.26
CA ASP A 65 7.76 8.90 -0.97
C ASP A 65 7.15 8.19 -2.18
N CYS A 66 7.31 6.88 -2.29
CA CYS A 66 6.64 6.10 -3.32
C CYS A 66 5.11 6.18 -3.21
N PHE A 67 4.54 6.09 -2.00
CA PHE A 67 3.10 6.20 -1.80
C PHE A 67 2.54 7.54 -2.27
N VAL A 68 3.22 8.65 -1.98
CA VAL A 68 2.81 9.99 -2.43
C VAL A 68 2.85 10.10 -3.96
N GLU A 69 3.81 9.44 -4.60
CA GLU A 69 3.98 9.47 -6.04
C GLU A 69 2.91 8.64 -6.78
N ILE A 70 2.62 7.42 -6.30
CA ILE A 70 1.79 6.47 -7.05
C ILE A 70 0.34 6.35 -6.55
N ALA A 71 0.02 6.88 -5.35
CA ALA A 71 -1.33 6.78 -4.79
C ALA A 71 -2.34 7.57 -5.64
N PRO A 72 -3.40 6.91 -6.12
CA PRO A 72 -4.39 7.59 -6.94
C PRO A 72 -5.29 8.49 -6.10
N SER A 73 -5.83 9.52 -6.73
CA SER A 73 -7.02 10.20 -6.24
C SER A 73 -8.21 9.23 -6.10
N PRO A 74 -9.25 9.58 -5.33
CA PRO A 74 -10.47 8.78 -5.28
C PRO A 74 -10.96 8.43 -6.68
N ARG A 75 -11.31 7.16 -6.88
CA ARG A 75 -11.73 6.64 -8.18
C ARG A 75 -13.23 6.40 -8.21
N PRO A 76 -13.85 6.42 -9.40
CA PRO A 76 -15.21 5.95 -9.58
C PRO A 76 -15.39 4.52 -9.04
N VAL A 77 -16.53 4.26 -8.43
CA VAL A 77 -16.87 2.96 -7.86
C VAL A 77 -18.09 2.39 -8.59
N GLN A 78 -17.95 1.18 -9.11
CA GLN A 78 -19.07 0.48 -9.73
C GLN A 78 -20.04 -0.01 -8.64
N ALA A 79 -21.27 0.47 -8.68
CA ALA A 79 -22.39 -0.05 -7.91
C ALA A 79 -23.27 -0.96 -8.81
N GLU A 80 -24.28 -1.62 -8.22
CA GLU A 80 -25.16 -2.52 -8.99
C GLU A 80 -25.89 -1.81 -10.12
N GLU A 81 -26.37 -0.59 -9.89
CA GLU A 81 -27.19 0.14 -10.86
C GLU A 81 -26.42 1.14 -11.71
N ARG A 82 -25.29 1.64 -11.23
CA ARG A 82 -24.52 2.69 -11.89
C ARG A 82 -23.09 2.83 -11.37
N GLU A 83 -22.26 3.53 -12.11
CA GLU A 83 -20.98 4.01 -11.62
C GLU A 83 -21.17 5.28 -10.78
N VAL A 84 -20.55 5.32 -9.60
CA VAL A 84 -20.58 6.46 -8.67
C VAL A 84 -19.31 7.26 -8.84
N GLN A 85 -19.44 8.53 -9.19
CA GLN A 85 -18.31 9.45 -9.32
C GLN A 85 -17.99 10.11 -7.96
N PRO A 86 -16.69 10.25 -7.59
CA PRO A 86 -16.31 10.83 -6.30
C PRO A 86 -16.81 12.25 -6.07
N GLU A 87 -16.98 13.03 -7.14
CA GLU A 87 -17.38 14.44 -7.11
C GLU A 87 -18.88 14.64 -6.95
N GLU A 88 -19.67 13.56 -6.98
CA GLU A 88 -21.12 13.67 -6.83
C GLU A 88 -21.50 14.28 -5.47
N PRO A 89 -22.44 15.25 -5.42
CA PRO A 89 -22.85 15.86 -4.17
C PRO A 89 -23.68 14.93 -3.28
N LYS A 90 -24.31 13.92 -3.88
CA LYS A 90 -25.12 12.93 -3.15
C LYS A 90 -24.20 11.97 -2.40
N PHE A 91 -24.48 11.78 -1.10
CA PHE A 91 -23.78 10.78 -0.31
C PHE A 91 -23.99 9.37 -0.87
N THR A 92 -22.90 8.69 -1.10
CA THR A 92 -22.86 7.25 -1.43
C THR A 92 -21.70 6.62 -0.71
N GLY A 93 -21.93 5.47 -0.12
CA GLY A 93 -20.89 4.71 0.59
C GLY A 93 -21.29 3.25 0.76
N PHE A 94 -20.32 2.42 1.12
CA PHE A 94 -20.58 1.02 1.45
C PHE A 94 -19.95 0.63 2.78
N VAL A 95 -20.68 -0.21 3.52
CA VAL A 95 -20.18 -0.77 4.77
C VAL A 95 -19.30 -1.97 4.47
N PHE A 96 -18.03 -1.89 4.83
CA PHE A 96 -17.06 -2.97 4.58
C PHE A 96 -16.71 -3.77 5.84
N LYS A 97 -17.08 -3.25 7.02
CA LYS A 97 -16.86 -3.93 8.30
C LYS A 97 -17.91 -3.54 9.33
N ILE A 98 -18.40 -4.50 10.09
CA ILE A 98 -19.23 -4.28 11.27
C ILE A 98 -18.53 -4.94 12.46
N THR A 99 -18.34 -4.20 13.54
CA THR A 99 -17.78 -4.71 14.79
C THR A 99 -18.80 -4.56 15.89
N ALA A 100 -19.14 -5.67 16.54
CA ALA A 100 -20.05 -5.70 17.69
C ALA A 100 -19.26 -5.71 19.01
N ASN A 101 -19.92 -5.33 20.10
CA ASN A 101 -19.41 -5.43 21.47
C ASN A 101 -18.08 -4.70 21.71
N ILE A 102 -17.91 -3.50 21.12
CA ILE A 102 -16.74 -2.65 21.38
C ILE A 102 -16.75 -2.17 22.84
N ASP A 103 -17.93 -1.83 23.37
CA ASP A 103 -18.12 -1.56 24.78
C ASP A 103 -18.79 -2.77 25.44
N PRO A 104 -18.17 -3.41 26.45
CA PRO A 104 -18.73 -4.55 27.17
C PRO A 104 -20.10 -4.26 27.83
N ASN A 105 -20.39 -2.99 28.14
CA ASN A 105 -21.61 -2.55 28.81
C ASN A 105 -22.76 -2.23 27.83
N HIS A 106 -22.48 -2.14 26.53
CA HIS A 106 -23.45 -1.80 25.49
C HIS A 106 -23.44 -2.81 24.35
N ARG A 107 -24.63 -3.29 23.98
CA ARG A 107 -24.83 -4.12 22.77
C ARG A 107 -24.88 -3.27 21.50
N SER A 108 -23.92 -2.37 21.33
CA SER A 108 -23.83 -1.52 20.15
C SER A 108 -22.93 -2.14 19.09
N CYS A 109 -23.28 -1.90 17.84
CA CYS A 109 -22.42 -2.23 16.70
C CYS A 109 -21.88 -0.94 16.07
N VAL A 110 -20.63 -0.96 15.64
CA VAL A 110 -20.03 0.10 14.83
C VAL A 110 -19.88 -0.41 13.42
N ALA A 111 -20.50 0.29 12.48
CA ALA A 111 -20.33 0.05 11.06
C ALA A 111 -19.25 0.98 10.48
N PHE A 112 -18.25 0.38 9.83
CA PHE A 112 -17.22 1.12 9.12
C PHE A 112 -17.66 1.29 7.66
N CYS A 113 -17.89 2.53 7.26
CA CYS A 113 -18.36 2.87 5.93
C CYS A 113 -17.25 3.58 5.15
N LYS A 114 -16.96 3.10 3.93
CA LYS A 114 -16.17 3.85 2.97
C LYS A 114 -17.09 4.80 2.21
N VAL A 115 -16.81 6.09 2.33
CA VAL A 115 -17.50 7.13 1.56
C VAL A 115 -16.97 7.10 0.14
N CYS A 116 -17.87 6.98 -0.85
CA CYS A 116 -17.52 6.97 -2.27
C CYS A 116 -17.82 8.32 -2.91
N SER A 117 -18.85 9.05 -2.44
CA SER A 117 -19.20 10.40 -2.90
C SER A 117 -19.96 11.19 -1.84
N GLY A 118 -20.02 12.51 -2.00
CA GLY A 118 -20.79 13.41 -1.17
C GLY A 118 -20.33 13.51 0.28
N LYS A 119 -21.23 13.99 1.15
CA LYS A 119 -21.01 14.14 2.59
C LYS A 119 -22.07 13.41 3.38
N PHE A 120 -21.64 12.71 4.44
CA PHE A 120 -22.54 12.14 5.43
C PHE A 120 -22.88 13.21 6.48
N TYR A 121 -24.16 13.33 6.77
CA TYR A 121 -24.68 14.16 7.87
C TYR A 121 -25.44 13.27 8.83
N PRO A 122 -25.23 13.42 10.15
CA PRO A 122 -25.97 12.66 11.18
C PRO A 122 -27.45 13.06 11.19
#